data_a8f48f0932d660a09e7f596a6a4b1ad9
#
_entry.id   a8f48f0932d660a09e7f596a6a4b1ad9
#
_cell.length_a   1.000
_cell.length_b   1.000
_cell.length_c   1.000
_cell.angle_alpha   90.00
_cell.angle_beta   90.00
_cell.angle_gamma   90.00
#
_symmetry.space_group_name_H-M   'P 1'
#
loop_
_entity.id
_entity.type
_entity.pdbx_description
1 polymer ?
#
loop_
_entity_poly.entity_id
_entity_poly.type
_entity_poly.pdbx_seq_one_letter_code
_entity_poly.pdbx_strand_id
1 'polypeptide(L)'
;MAAFPHNFLWGAATAAYQVEGGHDADGKGPSIWDIYSHLPGTTFEGTTGDIAVDHYHRFREDVALMAEMGLQSYRFSISWPRLLPAGRGKVNEAGVQFYSDLIDELLAHNIEPMITLYHWDLPQALQDEGGWEARTTAEAFAEYARLCYARFGSRVKLWATFNETIVFIGHGYINGLHPPAVRDPARAIQACHHVFIAHALAVKAFREMAVAGEIGFVNVLQPHTPLTDSEADIKATELADAIHTHWLYDPVLKGTYPADLLAQTQALWGVPRFAPGDDALLRDNRCDFIGLNYYRRETVSAQPPEIATGGEPGVXGLFYFVRNPXSTYTEWGWEIWPQGLTDGIMMIKARYGDIPIYITENGLGAKDPIIDGEVVDDPRIDYLSSHIGALEKALALGADVRGYYPWSFIDLLSWLNGYQKQYGFVYVDHQQNLARKRKKSFYWYKSVIASHGEQR
;
A
#
# COMPACT_ATOMS: atom_id res chain seq x y z
N MET A 1 -28.50 -10.76 -12.67
CA MET A 1 -27.71 -11.06 -11.46
C MET A 1 -26.76 -9.89 -11.22
N ALA A 2 -26.63 -9.43 -9.95
CA ALA A 2 -25.78 -8.29 -9.66
C ALA A 2 -24.31 -8.64 -9.93
N ALA A 3 -23.57 -7.70 -10.51
CA ALA A 3 -22.16 -7.94 -10.86
C ALA A 3 -21.29 -8.04 -9.61
N PHE A 4 -21.59 -7.27 -8.57
CA PHE A 4 -20.79 -7.25 -7.35
C PHE A 4 -21.52 -7.98 -6.22
N PRO A 5 -20.80 -8.75 -5.39
CA PRO A 5 -21.44 -9.42 -4.26
C PRO A 5 -22.23 -8.45 -3.40
N HIS A 6 -23.29 -8.93 -2.81
CA HIS A 6 -24.19 -8.12 -1.98
C HIS A 6 -23.42 -7.40 -0.85
N ASN A 7 -22.43 -8.05 -0.26
CA ASN A 7 -21.67 -7.47 0.85
C ASN A 7 -20.33 -6.86 0.41
N PHE A 8 -20.14 -6.62 -0.89
CA PHE A 8 -18.95 -5.98 -1.42
C PHE A 8 -18.81 -4.57 -0.83
N LEU A 9 -17.60 -4.21 -0.42
CA LEU A 9 -17.35 -2.91 0.23
C LEU A 9 -16.76 -1.91 -0.76
N TRP A 10 -17.43 -0.77 -0.89
CA TRP A 10 -16.93 0.36 -1.69
C TRP A 10 -16.22 1.31 -0.74
N GLY A 11 -14.90 1.34 -0.80
CA GLY A 11 -14.09 2.11 0.12
C GLY A 11 -13.21 3.14 -0.56
N ALA A 12 -12.30 3.68 0.22
CA ALA A 12 -11.21 4.54 -0.23
C ALA A 12 -10.10 4.46 0.80
N ALA A 13 -8.90 4.88 0.40
CA ALA A 13 -7.71 4.65 1.22
C ALA A 13 -6.88 5.92 1.41
N THR A 14 -6.12 5.94 2.51
CA THR A 14 -5.05 6.89 2.78
C THR A 14 -3.94 6.18 3.55
N ALA A 15 -2.89 6.95 3.92
CA ALA A 15 -1.84 6.47 4.81
C ALA A 15 -1.41 7.61 5.73
N ALA A 16 -0.99 7.24 6.93
CA ALA A 16 -0.78 8.19 8.03
C ALA A 16 0.16 9.33 7.67
N TYR A 17 1.40 9.01 7.25
CA TYR A 17 2.37 10.08 7.00
C TYR A 17 1.92 11.01 5.88
N GLN A 18 1.14 10.49 4.94
CA GLN A 18 0.74 11.26 3.77
C GLN A 18 -0.43 12.22 4.04
N VAL A 19 -1.20 12.00 5.12
CA VAL A 19 -2.37 12.85 5.38
C VAL A 19 -2.37 13.53 6.74
N GLU A 20 -1.77 12.91 7.76
CA GLU A 20 -2.04 13.32 9.15
C GLU A 20 -1.49 14.68 9.52
N GLY A 21 -0.23 14.96 9.19
CA GLY A 21 0.43 16.11 9.80
C GLY A 21 0.59 15.86 11.29
N GLY A 22 0.58 16.95 12.08
CA GLY A 22 0.78 16.82 13.52
C GLY A 22 2.02 16.00 13.83
N HIS A 23 3.11 16.25 13.09
CA HIS A 23 4.26 15.33 13.09
C HIS A 23 4.92 15.18 14.45
N ASP A 24 4.81 16.17 15.31
CA ASP A 24 5.35 16.11 16.67
C ASP A 24 4.29 16.44 17.71
N ALA A 25 3.02 16.35 17.36
CA ALA A 25 1.93 16.72 18.24
C ALA A 25 1.66 15.63 19.28
N ASP A 26 1.32 16.08 20.49
CA ASP A 26 0.77 15.22 21.53
C ASP A 26 1.62 13.98 21.81
N GLY A 27 2.93 14.18 21.82
CA GLY A 27 3.85 13.13 22.23
C GLY A 27 4.35 12.18 21.15
N LYS A 28 3.93 12.39 19.90
CA LYS A 28 4.41 11.53 18.80
C LYS A 28 5.92 11.60 18.67
N GLY A 29 6.57 10.44 18.53
CA GLY A 29 7.99 10.38 18.22
C GLY A 29 8.26 10.49 16.74
N PRO A 30 9.51 10.74 16.32
CA PRO A 30 9.82 10.84 14.90
C PRO A 30 9.83 9.47 14.21
N SER A 31 9.38 9.45 12.98
CA SER A 31 9.52 8.31 12.10
C SER A 31 10.72 8.51 11.19
N ILE A 32 11.10 7.44 10.48
CA ILE A 32 12.19 7.57 9.50
C ILE A 32 11.84 8.57 8.40
N TRP A 33 10.55 8.71 8.06
CA TRP A 33 10.15 9.71 7.07
C TRP A 33 10.22 11.13 7.60
N ASP A 34 9.94 11.33 8.89
CA ASP A 34 10.13 12.65 9.51
C ASP A 34 11.57 13.12 9.36
N ILE A 35 12.52 12.22 9.57
CA ILE A 35 13.94 12.56 9.48
C ILE A 35 14.36 12.73 8.02
N TYR A 36 14.00 11.76 7.18
CA TYR A 36 14.45 11.73 5.79
C TYR A 36 13.94 12.93 4.98
N SER A 37 12.69 13.29 5.16
CA SER A 37 12.10 14.37 4.37
C SER A 37 12.71 15.74 4.70
N HIS A 38 13.37 15.88 5.85
CA HIS A 38 14.05 17.11 6.22
C HIS A 38 15.48 17.17 5.70
N LEU A 39 16.01 16.07 5.16
CA LEU A 39 17.35 16.08 4.58
C LEU A 39 17.32 16.78 3.22
N PRO A 40 18.30 17.64 2.93
CA PRO A 40 18.30 18.35 1.65
C PRO A 40 18.27 17.41 0.45
N GLY A 41 17.45 17.75 -0.53
CA GLY A 41 17.42 17.05 -1.81
C GLY A 41 16.70 15.72 -1.84
N THR A 42 16.00 15.36 -0.76
CA THR A 42 15.34 14.03 -0.72
C THR A 42 13.93 14.03 -1.29
N THR A 43 13.24 15.18 -1.26
CA THR A 43 11.86 15.26 -1.75
C THR A 43 11.70 16.43 -2.69
N PHE A 44 10.63 16.40 -3.48
CA PHE A 44 10.31 17.47 -4.41
C PHE A 44 10.15 18.79 -3.65
N GLU A 45 10.96 19.77 -3.99
CA GLU A 45 10.95 21.11 -3.38
C GLU A 45 11.03 21.09 -1.85
N GLY A 46 11.63 20.04 -1.29
CA GLY A 46 11.81 19.95 0.15
C GLY A 46 10.52 19.71 0.92
N THR A 47 9.49 19.21 0.29
CA THR A 47 8.21 18.95 0.96
C THR A 47 8.34 17.90 2.05
N THR A 48 7.59 18.09 3.12
CA THR A 48 7.58 17.18 4.26
C THR A 48 6.14 16.82 4.61
N GLY A 49 5.98 15.82 5.47
CA GLY A 49 4.69 15.49 6.03
C GLY A 49 4.37 16.18 7.34
N ASP A 50 5.11 17.24 7.68
CA ASP A 50 4.91 17.90 8.98
C ASP A 50 3.48 18.34 9.17
N ILE A 51 2.85 18.86 8.11
CA ILE A 51 1.47 19.30 8.16
C ILE A 51 0.61 18.40 7.24
N ALA A 52 1.17 17.99 6.12
CA ALA A 52 0.45 17.19 5.11
C ALA A 52 -0.89 17.89 4.78
N VAL A 53 -2.00 17.21 5.00
CA VAL A 53 -3.31 17.86 4.84
C VAL A 53 -4.02 18.01 6.18
N ASP A 54 -3.26 17.83 7.25
CA ASP A 54 -3.72 18.07 8.63
C ASP A 54 -4.93 17.22 9.01
N HIS A 55 -4.97 16.02 8.51
CA HIS A 55 -6.04 15.06 8.84
C HIS A 55 -6.09 14.80 10.35
N TYR A 56 -4.94 14.89 11.02
CA TYR A 56 -4.86 14.70 12.46
C TYR A 56 -5.83 15.63 13.22
N HIS A 57 -5.93 16.89 12.79
CA HIS A 57 -6.81 17.86 13.44
C HIS A 57 -8.17 17.96 12.75
N ARG A 58 -8.30 17.52 11.50
CA ARG A 58 -9.50 17.73 10.68
C ARG A 58 -10.22 16.42 10.35
N PHE A 59 -9.93 15.36 11.04
CA PHE A 59 -10.50 14.06 10.66
C PHE A 59 -12.03 14.03 10.72
N ARG A 60 -12.64 14.79 11.64
CA ARG A 60 -14.10 14.80 11.70
C ARG A 60 -14.71 15.41 10.46
N GLU A 61 -14.10 16.48 9.96
CA GLU A 61 -14.51 17.09 8.69
C GLU A 61 -14.36 16.10 7.55
N ASP A 62 -13.24 15.39 7.53
CA ASP A 62 -12.94 14.44 6.47
C ASP A 62 -13.89 13.25 6.52
N VAL A 63 -14.20 12.73 7.72
CA VAL A 63 -15.15 11.64 7.85
C VAL A 63 -16.57 12.10 7.45
N ALA A 64 -16.92 13.35 7.73
CA ALA A 64 -18.20 13.88 7.27
C ALA A 64 -18.29 13.85 5.75
N LEU A 65 -17.19 14.18 5.05
CA LEU A 65 -17.16 14.08 3.59
C LEU A 65 -17.29 12.63 3.12
N MET A 66 -16.65 11.70 3.82
CA MET A 66 -16.80 10.28 3.51
C MET A 66 -18.25 9.83 3.65
N ALA A 67 -18.91 10.27 4.72
CA ALA A 67 -20.32 9.92 4.95
C ALA A 67 -21.21 10.51 3.86
N GLU A 68 -20.93 11.75 3.46
CA GLU A 68 -21.68 12.37 2.36
C GLU A 68 -21.53 11.59 1.07
N MET A 69 -20.33 11.08 0.79
CA MET A 69 -20.07 10.25 -0.37
C MET A 69 -20.80 8.91 -0.31
N GLY A 70 -21.14 8.45 0.88
CA GLY A 70 -21.72 7.13 1.08
C GLY A 70 -20.66 6.06 1.24
N LEU A 71 -19.45 6.44 1.56
CA LEU A 71 -18.34 5.50 1.69
C LEU A 71 -18.66 4.38 2.66
N GLN A 72 -18.34 3.15 2.31
CA GLN A 72 -18.69 2.00 3.14
C GLN A 72 -17.52 1.51 3.98
N SER A 73 -16.30 1.82 3.56
CA SER A 73 -15.11 1.44 4.31
C SER A 73 -14.00 2.45 4.07
N TYR A 74 -13.22 2.73 5.10
CA TYR A 74 -12.07 3.64 4.99
C TYR A 74 -10.84 2.88 5.44
N ARG A 75 -9.89 2.73 4.51
CA ARG A 75 -8.60 2.12 4.81
C ARG A 75 -7.63 3.23 5.19
N PHE A 76 -7.07 3.12 6.39
CA PHE A 76 -6.07 4.08 6.87
C PHE A 76 -4.97 3.33 7.60
N SER A 77 -3.85 3.97 7.79
CA SER A 77 -2.77 3.34 8.54
C SER A 77 -2.59 4.01 9.88
N ILE A 78 -2.06 3.27 10.84
CA ILE A 78 -1.70 3.81 12.14
C ILE A 78 -0.22 4.16 12.10
N SER A 79 0.13 5.34 12.58
CA SER A 79 1.52 5.74 12.70
C SER A 79 2.09 5.13 13.98
N TRP A 80 2.99 4.17 13.82
CA TRP A 80 3.59 3.44 14.92
C TRP A 80 4.20 4.40 15.97
N PRO A 81 5.02 5.41 15.57
CA PRO A 81 5.59 6.28 16.58
C PRO A 81 4.60 7.25 17.22
N ARG A 82 3.36 7.30 16.74
CA ARG A 82 2.34 8.09 17.44
C ARG A 82 1.84 7.34 18.67
N LEU A 83 1.85 6.01 18.62
CA LEU A 83 1.42 5.17 19.74
C LEU A 83 2.57 4.79 20.65
N LEU A 84 3.73 4.50 20.07
CA LEU A 84 4.92 4.08 20.80
C LEU A 84 6.08 4.96 20.28
N PRO A 85 6.29 6.13 20.90
CA PRO A 85 7.28 7.09 20.37
C PRO A 85 8.69 6.52 20.24
N ALA A 86 9.08 5.59 21.11
CA ALA A 86 10.37 4.92 21.04
C ALA A 86 10.31 3.60 20.28
N GLY A 87 9.16 3.27 19.68
CA GLY A 87 8.96 2.03 18.94
C GLY A 87 8.50 0.88 19.81
N ARG A 88 8.82 0.92 21.09
CA ARG A 88 8.39 -0.08 22.07
C ARG A 88 8.32 0.59 23.43
N GLY A 89 7.75 -0.10 24.39
CA GLY A 89 7.75 0.34 25.78
C GLY A 89 6.60 1.26 26.10
N LYS A 90 6.92 2.50 26.48
CA LYS A 90 5.90 3.42 26.99
C LYS A 90 4.89 3.79 25.90
N VAL A 91 3.62 3.61 26.23
CA VAL A 91 2.51 3.94 25.31
C VAL A 91 2.20 5.43 25.43
N ASN A 92 2.03 6.06 24.27
CA ASN A 92 1.55 7.43 24.20
C ASN A 92 0.03 7.41 24.11
N GLU A 93 -0.64 7.63 25.24
CA GLU A 93 -2.09 7.52 25.29
C GLU A 93 -2.80 8.55 24.42
N ALA A 94 -2.20 9.72 24.20
CA ALA A 94 -2.82 10.71 23.33
C ALA A 94 -2.87 10.21 21.88
N GLY A 95 -1.86 9.48 21.44
CA GLY A 95 -1.89 8.88 20.11
C GLY A 95 -2.93 7.79 19.98
N VAL A 96 -3.03 6.95 21.01
CA VAL A 96 -4.09 5.92 21.04
C VAL A 96 -5.46 6.59 20.94
N GLN A 97 -5.64 7.69 21.69
CA GLN A 97 -6.92 8.38 21.71
C GLN A 97 -7.28 8.95 20.34
N PHE A 98 -6.31 9.47 19.60
CA PHE A 98 -6.59 9.97 18.26
C PHE A 98 -7.20 8.87 17.38
N TYR A 99 -6.57 7.70 17.36
CA TYR A 99 -7.10 6.62 16.52
C TYR A 99 -8.40 6.06 17.04
N SER A 100 -8.56 6.04 18.36
CA SER A 100 -9.83 5.62 18.96
C SER A 100 -10.95 6.57 18.53
N ASP A 101 -10.70 7.87 18.56
CA ASP A 101 -11.68 8.87 18.13
C ASP A 101 -12.00 8.74 16.64
N LEU A 102 -10.99 8.51 15.81
CA LEU A 102 -11.22 8.31 14.39
C LEU A 102 -12.08 7.07 14.12
N ILE A 103 -11.76 5.97 14.80
CA ILE A 103 -12.55 4.73 14.67
C ILE A 103 -14.00 4.97 15.09
N ASP A 104 -14.20 5.62 16.23
CA ASP A 104 -15.55 5.90 16.70
C ASP A 104 -16.31 6.78 15.71
N GLU A 105 -15.64 7.78 15.15
CA GLU A 105 -16.28 8.67 14.18
C GLU A 105 -16.70 7.90 12.93
N LEU A 106 -15.83 7.01 12.44
CA LEU A 106 -16.17 6.19 11.27
C LEU A 106 -17.38 5.30 11.57
N LEU A 107 -17.36 4.62 12.71
CA LEU A 107 -18.44 3.72 13.06
C LEU A 107 -19.76 4.47 13.27
N ALA A 108 -19.71 5.69 13.79
CA ALA A 108 -20.91 6.51 13.94
C ALA A 108 -21.56 6.81 12.61
N HIS A 109 -20.81 6.78 11.51
CA HIS A 109 -21.32 7.01 10.17
C HIS A 109 -21.45 5.71 9.37
N ASN A 110 -21.37 4.55 10.03
CA ASN A 110 -21.49 3.24 9.39
C ASN A 110 -20.39 2.99 8.35
N ILE A 111 -19.20 3.51 8.60
CA ILE A 111 -18.05 3.30 7.73
C ILE A 111 -17.12 2.30 8.41
N GLU A 112 -16.88 1.17 7.75
CA GLU A 112 -16.07 0.09 8.30
C GLU A 112 -14.59 0.48 8.26
N PRO A 113 -13.87 0.52 9.40
CA PRO A 113 -12.44 0.80 9.33
C PRO A 113 -11.68 -0.40 8.80
N MET A 114 -10.66 -0.14 7.96
CA MET A 114 -9.66 -1.15 7.63
C MET A 114 -8.31 -0.56 8.03
N ILE A 115 -7.62 -1.18 8.97
CA ILE A 115 -6.37 -0.67 9.50
C ILE A 115 -5.19 -1.37 8.85
N THR A 116 -4.25 -0.57 8.33
CA THR A 116 -2.92 -1.03 7.95
C THR A 116 -1.98 -0.68 9.10
N LEU A 117 -1.30 -1.68 9.65
CA LEU A 117 -0.42 -1.44 10.81
C LEU A 117 0.85 -0.71 10.40
N TYR A 118 1.38 -0.98 9.22
CA TYR A 118 2.65 -0.39 8.79
C TYR A 118 2.56 0.13 7.36
N HIS A 119 2.68 1.46 7.21
CA HIS A 119 2.72 2.11 5.90
C HIS A 119 3.92 3.04 5.85
N TRP A 120 5.09 2.45 6.17
CA TRP A 120 6.45 2.94 5.90
C TRP A 120 7.05 3.85 6.97
N ASP A 121 6.30 4.20 7.99
CA ASP A 121 6.76 5.17 9.00
C ASP A 121 7.31 4.50 10.26
N LEU A 122 8.38 3.73 10.08
CA LEU A 122 9.09 3.08 11.18
C LEU A 122 9.55 4.13 12.20
N PRO A 123 9.37 3.89 13.50
CA PRO A 123 9.95 4.80 14.49
C PRO A 123 11.47 4.95 14.28
N GLN A 124 11.92 6.19 14.26
CA GLN A 124 13.36 6.45 14.09
C GLN A 124 14.19 5.76 15.18
N ALA A 125 13.65 5.67 16.38
CA ALA A 125 14.35 4.99 17.47
C ALA A 125 14.68 3.53 17.13
N LEU A 126 13.77 2.85 16.40
CA LEU A 126 14.06 1.48 15.97
C LEU A 126 15.06 1.44 14.81
N GLN A 127 15.00 2.44 13.91
CA GLN A 127 16.00 2.54 12.86
C GLN A 127 17.39 2.74 13.44
N ASP A 128 17.49 3.51 14.53
CA ASP A 128 18.78 3.73 15.21
C ASP A 128 19.34 2.43 15.78
N GLU A 129 18.49 1.44 16.00
CA GLU A 129 18.90 0.13 16.50
C GLU A 129 19.04 -0.91 15.39
N GLY A 130 18.97 -0.48 14.12
CA GLY A 130 19.17 -1.38 12.99
C GLY A 130 17.97 -1.51 12.06
N GLY A 131 16.81 -0.99 12.43
CA GLY A 131 15.64 -1.03 11.56
C GLY A 131 15.27 -2.45 11.16
N TRP A 132 14.80 -2.63 9.93
CA TRP A 132 14.35 -3.96 9.50
C TRP A 132 15.49 -4.97 9.35
N GLU A 133 16.74 -4.52 9.34
CA GLU A 133 17.87 -5.45 9.35
C GLU A 133 18.03 -6.15 10.69
N ALA A 134 17.45 -5.58 11.76
CA ALA A 134 17.54 -6.16 13.11
C ALA A 134 16.30 -6.99 13.42
N ARG A 135 16.51 -8.21 13.89
CA ARG A 135 15.37 -9.07 14.24
C ARG A 135 14.55 -8.48 15.38
N THR A 136 15.17 -7.70 16.26
CA THR A 136 14.44 -7.06 17.37
C THR A 136 13.36 -6.11 16.86
N THR A 137 13.51 -5.56 15.66
CA THR A 137 12.46 -4.73 15.08
C THR A 137 11.20 -5.56 14.78
N ALA A 138 11.38 -6.80 14.31
CA ALA A 138 10.24 -7.69 14.08
C ALA A 138 9.50 -7.98 15.39
N GLU A 139 10.25 -8.19 16.48
CA GLU A 139 9.66 -8.42 17.79
C GLU A 139 8.93 -7.18 18.29
N ALA A 140 9.51 -6.00 18.09
CA ALA A 140 8.88 -4.75 18.47
C ALA A 140 7.58 -4.54 17.67
N PHE A 141 7.57 -4.94 16.40
CA PHE A 141 6.35 -4.84 15.60
C PHE A 141 5.24 -5.69 16.20
N ALA A 142 5.55 -6.89 16.68
CA ALA A 142 4.55 -7.73 17.31
C ALA A 142 3.97 -7.08 18.58
N GLU A 143 4.81 -6.41 19.37
CA GLU A 143 4.34 -5.67 20.55
C GLU A 143 3.39 -4.56 20.16
N TYR A 144 3.76 -3.81 19.11
CA TYR A 144 2.93 -2.74 18.59
C TYR A 144 1.59 -3.29 18.08
N ALA A 145 1.63 -4.41 17.36
CA ALA A 145 0.41 -5.04 16.87
C ALA A 145 -0.49 -5.44 18.04
N ARG A 146 0.08 -6.04 19.08
CA ARG A 146 -0.70 -6.43 20.27
C ARG A 146 -1.37 -5.21 20.93
N LEU A 147 -0.66 -4.11 21.00
CA LEU A 147 -1.24 -2.87 21.54
C LEU A 147 -2.45 -2.45 20.71
N CYS A 148 -2.30 -2.45 19.37
CA CYS A 148 -3.41 -2.06 18.51
C CYS A 148 -4.60 -3.00 18.65
N TYR A 149 -4.36 -4.31 18.72
CA TYR A 149 -5.44 -5.27 18.89
C TYR A 149 -6.16 -5.07 20.23
N ALA A 150 -5.39 -4.81 21.30
CA ALA A 150 -5.97 -4.62 22.63
C ALA A 150 -6.85 -3.38 22.68
N ARG A 151 -6.42 -2.31 22.02
CA ARG A 151 -7.13 -1.03 22.10
C ARG A 151 -8.24 -0.88 21.08
N PHE A 152 -8.09 -1.49 19.89
CA PHE A 152 -9.01 -1.26 18.77
C PHE A 152 -9.72 -2.52 18.32
N GLY A 153 -9.28 -3.69 18.74
CA GLY A 153 -9.75 -4.96 18.18
C GLY A 153 -11.23 -5.25 18.41
N SER A 154 -11.83 -4.66 19.43
CA SER A 154 -13.27 -4.88 19.64
C SER A 154 -14.12 -4.12 18.64
N ARG A 155 -13.56 -3.11 17.96
CA ARG A 155 -14.31 -2.25 17.04
C ARG A 155 -13.87 -2.38 15.58
N VAL A 156 -12.71 -2.98 15.31
CA VAL A 156 -12.16 -3.06 13.96
C VAL A 156 -12.03 -4.53 13.57
N LYS A 157 -12.56 -4.87 12.40
CA LYS A 157 -12.61 -6.25 11.91
C LYS A 157 -11.69 -6.53 10.74
N LEU A 158 -11.17 -5.48 10.08
CA LEU A 158 -10.33 -5.64 8.90
C LEU A 158 -8.96 -5.05 9.19
N TRP A 159 -7.94 -5.90 9.11
CA TRP A 159 -6.57 -5.54 9.47
C TRP A 159 -5.61 -5.99 8.38
N ALA A 160 -4.60 -5.19 8.13
CA ALA A 160 -3.47 -5.59 7.29
C ALA A 160 -2.20 -5.23 8.02
N THR A 161 -1.20 -6.10 7.93
CA THR A 161 0.05 -5.88 8.67
C THR A 161 0.95 -4.87 7.97
N PHE A 162 1.23 -5.07 6.68
CA PHE A 162 2.20 -4.28 5.94
C PHE A 162 1.64 -3.82 4.62
N ASN A 163 2.11 -2.67 4.16
CA ASN A 163 1.80 -2.14 2.84
C ASN A 163 3.03 -2.16 1.94
N GLU A 164 2.96 -2.95 0.86
CA GLU A 164 3.92 -2.89 -0.25
C GLU A 164 5.37 -3.10 0.17
N THR A 165 5.67 -4.27 0.70
CA THR A 165 7.03 -4.60 1.12
C THR A 165 8.06 -4.40 0.00
N ILE A 166 7.71 -4.77 -1.25
CA ILE A 166 8.64 -4.59 -2.36
C ILE A 166 9.04 -3.12 -2.53
N VAL A 167 8.13 -2.19 -2.22
CA VAL A 167 8.42 -0.77 -2.41
C VAL A 167 9.31 -0.25 -1.29
N PHE A 168 8.94 -0.44 -0.02
CA PHE A 168 9.76 0.15 1.03
C PHE A 168 11.08 -0.58 1.24
N ILE A 169 11.13 -1.87 0.94
CA ILE A 169 12.41 -2.60 0.97
C ILE A 169 13.24 -2.26 -0.28
N GLY A 170 12.60 -2.21 -1.45
CA GLY A 170 13.32 -1.89 -2.69
C GLY A 170 13.92 -0.49 -2.67
N HIS A 171 13.08 0.50 -2.37
CA HIS A 171 13.58 1.88 -2.33
C HIS A 171 14.42 2.16 -1.08
N GLY A 172 14.14 1.48 0.00
CA GLY A 172 14.89 1.73 1.23
C GLY A 172 16.24 1.03 1.29
N TYR A 173 16.39 -0.12 0.63
CA TYR A 173 17.57 -0.95 0.80
C TYR A 173 18.26 -1.34 -0.51
N ILE A 174 17.64 -1.12 -1.67
CA ILE A 174 18.28 -1.47 -2.95
C ILE A 174 18.72 -0.22 -3.70
N ASN A 175 17.81 0.72 -3.96
CA ASN A 175 18.17 1.92 -4.73
C ASN A 175 18.32 3.19 -3.87
N GLY A 176 17.99 3.14 -2.61
CA GLY A 176 18.25 4.24 -1.68
C GLY A 176 17.36 5.48 -1.83
N LEU A 177 16.24 5.37 -2.53
CA LEU A 177 15.36 6.51 -2.76
C LEU A 177 14.45 6.83 -1.58
N HIS A 178 14.25 5.87 -0.69
CA HIS A 178 13.47 6.04 0.54
C HIS A 178 14.37 5.81 1.74
N PRO A 179 13.98 6.29 2.94
CA PRO A 179 14.76 5.93 4.13
C PRO A 179 14.74 4.42 4.35
N PRO A 180 15.80 3.82 4.81
CA PRO A 180 17.04 4.41 5.34
C PRO A 180 18.12 4.68 4.29
N ALA A 181 17.78 4.67 3.01
CA ALA A 181 18.67 5.08 1.92
C ALA A 181 19.89 4.17 1.76
N VAL A 182 19.70 2.89 1.96
CA VAL A 182 20.72 1.87 1.78
C VAL A 182 20.70 1.42 0.32
N ARG A 183 21.87 1.07 -0.22
CA ARG A 183 22.00 0.57 -1.58
C ARG A 183 22.77 -0.75 -1.53
N ASP A 184 22.10 -1.81 -1.07
CA ASP A 184 22.76 -3.10 -0.88
C ASP A 184 21.72 -4.22 -0.92
N PRO A 185 21.58 -4.90 -2.07
CA PRO A 185 20.57 -5.96 -2.18
C PRO A 185 20.71 -7.08 -1.15
N ALA A 186 21.91 -7.40 -0.70
CA ALA A 186 22.07 -8.43 0.32
C ALA A 186 21.45 -8.01 1.64
N ARG A 187 21.56 -6.73 1.99
CA ARG A 187 20.92 -6.19 3.18
C ARG A 187 19.39 -6.12 2.99
N ALA A 188 18.95 -5.84 1.77
CA ALA A 188 17.52 -5.81 1.45
C ALA A 188 16.87 -7.18 1.68
N ILE A 189 17.56 -8.26 1.28
CA ILE A 189 17.04 -9.61 1.43
C ILE A 189 16.83 -9.94 2.91
N GLN A 190 17.78 -9.56 3.76
CA GLN A 190 17.65 -9.80 5.20
C GLN A 190 16.54 -8.97 5.80
N ALA A 191 16.45 -7.69 5.42
CA ALA A 191 15.39 -6.82 5.92
C ALA A 191 14.02 -7.34 5.51
N CYS A 192 13.90 -7.80 4.27
CA CYS A 192 12.65 -8.36 3.77
C CYS A 192 12.22 -9.60 4.58
N HIS A 193 13.20 -10.47 4.90
CA HIS A 193 12.91 -11.65 5.72
C HIS A 193 12.34 -11.24 7.07
N HIS A 194 12.95 -10.23 7.70
CA HIS A 194 12.45 -9.76 9.00
C HIS A 194 11.05 -9.18 8.90
N VAL A 195 10.69 -8.58 7.77
CA VAL A 195 9.31 -8.10 7.56
C VAL A 195 8.35 -9.29 7.55
N PHE A 196 8.71 -10.38 6.84
CA PHE A 196 7.85 -11.56 6.83
C PHE A 196 7.72 -12.17 8.23
N ILE A 197 8.80 -12.18 9.00
CA ILE A 197 8.75 -12.69 10.37
C ILE A 197 7.88 -11.77 11.23
N ALA A 198 8.02 -10.45 11.09
CA ALA A 198 7.18 -9.49 11.80
C ALA A 198 5.71 -9.73 11.49
N HIS A 199 5.41 -9.94 10.20
CA HIS A 199 4.05 -10.24 9.77
C HIS A 199 3.53 -11.51 10.45
N ALA A 200 4.31 -12.58 10.42
CA ALA A 200 3.88 -13.85 11.01
C ALA A 200 3.65 -13.71 12.52
N LEU A 201 4.53 -12.97 13.21
CA LEU A 201 4.35 -12.73 14.64
C LEU A 201 3.08 -11.92 14.93
N ALA A 202 2.78 -10.95 14.06
CA ALA A 202 1.57 -10.14 14.23
C ALA A 202 0.31 -10.96 13.95
N VAL A 203 0.35 -11.86 12.97
CA VAL A 203 -0.78 -12.76 12.71
C VAL A 203 -0.97 -13.71 13.89
N LYS A 204 0.13 -14.25 14.42
CA LYS A 204 0.07 -15.14 15.58
C LYS A 204 -0.58 -14.44 16.78
N ALA A 205 -0.18 -13.19 17.04
CA ALA A 205 -0.75 -12.40 18.11
C ALA A 205 -2.25 -12.17 17.89
N PHE A 206 -2.65 -11.89 16.65
CA PHE A 206 -4.05 -11.67 16.29
C PHE A 206 -4.91 -12.88 16.69
N ARG A 207 -4.42 -14.08 16.38
CA ARG A 207 -5.12 -15.31 16.68
C ARG A 207 -5.12 -15.61 18.17
N GLU A 208 -3.97 -15.44 18.82
CA GLU A 208 -3.84 -15.69 20.28
C GLU A 208 -4.76 -14.78 21.09
N MET A 209 -4.91 -13.54 20.64
CA MET A 209 -5.77 -12.57 21.31
C MET A 209 -7.24 -12.71 20.90
N ALA A 210 -7.53 -13.63 20.01
CA ALA A 210 -8.90 -13.94 19.57
C ALA A 210 -9.64 -12.68 19.06
N VAL A 211 -8.93 -11.86 18.30
CA VAL A 211 -9.55 -10.68 17.69
C VAL A 211 -10.60 -11.16 16.69
N ALA A 212 -11.81 -10.62 16.79
CA ALA A 212 -12.87 -10.98 15.84
C ALA A 212 -12.63 -10.22 14.54
N GLY A 213 -12.44 -10.95 13.45
CA GLY A 213 -12.20 -10.29 12.15
C GLY A 213 -11.17 -11.04 11.34
N GLU A 214 -10.57 -10.34 10.41
CA GLU A 214 -9.64 -10.92 9.47
C GLU A 214 -8.37 -10.10 9.39
N ILE A 215 -7.25 -10.78 9.16
CA ILE A 215 -5.96 -10.12 9.01
C ILE A 215 -5.29 -10.57 7.72
N GLY A 216 -4.74 -9.60 6.97
CA GLY A 216 -4.10 -9.86 5.71
C GLY A 216 -2.79 -9.11 5.57
N PHE A 217 -2.28 -9.15 4.35
CA PHE A 217 -1.02 -8.54 3.95
C PHE A 217 -1.30 -7.81 2.64
N VAL A 218 -0.74 -6.62 2.45
CA VAL A 218 -1.02 -5.84 1.25
C VAL A 218 0.23 -5.77 0.38
N ASN A 219 0.12 -6.24 -0.85
CA ASN A 219 1.21 -6.25 -1.81
C ASN A 219 0.87 -5.49 -3.08
N VAL A 220 1.91 -5.07 -3.78
CA VAL A 220 1.78 -4.55 -5.14
C VAL A 220 1.30 -5.69 -6.04
N LEU A 221 0.29 -5.41 -6.85
CA LEU A 221 -0.13 -6.30 -7.92
C LEU A 221 0.40 -5.70 -9.21
N GLN A 222 1.39 -6.36 -9.81
CA GLN A 222 2.04 -5.80 -10.99
C GLN A 222 2.24 -6.92 -12.02
N PRO A 223 1.28 -7.12 -12.90
CA PRO A 223 1.46 -8.11 -13.97
C PRO A 223 2.61 -7.72 -14.87
N HIS A 224 3.34 -8.70 -15.34
CA HIS A 224 4.47 -8.52 -16.24
C HIS A 224 4.18 -9.22 -17.55
N THR A 225 4.46 -8.53 -18.68
CA THR A 225 4.30 -9.14 -20.00
C THR A 225 5.58 -8.90 -20.80
N PRO A 226 6.00 -9.89 -21.61
CA PRO A 226 7.21 -9.69 -22.40
C PRO A 226 7.00 -8.66 -23.51
N LEU A 227 8.05 -7.89 -23.79
CA LEU A 227 7.99 -6.93 -24.87
C LEU A 227 7.84 -7.62 -26.22
N THR A 228 8.52 -8.76 -26.39
CA THR A 228 8.44 -9.54 -27.63
C THR A 228 8.23 -11.02 -27.28
N ASP A 229 7.99 -11.82 -28.30
CA ASP A 229 7.83 -13.26 -28.14
C ASP A 229 9.17 -13.99 -28.09
N SER A 230 10.29 -13.28 -28.06
CA SER A 230 11.60 -13.93 -28.00
C SER A 230 11.75 -14.74 -26.73
N GLU A 231 12.53 -15.79 -26.82
CA GLU A 231 12.83 -16.62 -25.66
C GLU A 231 13.47 -15.80 -24.54
N ALA A 232 14.35 -14.85 -24.94
CA ALA A 232 15.04 -14.02 -23.95
C ALA A 232 14.07 -13.13 -23.19
N ASP A 233 13.12 -12.49 -23.89
CA ASP A 233 12.14 -11.62 -23.22
C ASP A 233 11.17 -12.43 -22.35
N ILE A 234 10.78 -13.62 -22.80
CA ILE A 234 9.91 -14.49 -22.01
C ILE A 234 10.61 -14.92 -20.73
N LYS A 235 11.89 -15.29 -20.83
CA LYS A 235 12.66 -15.70 -19.65
C LYS A 235 12.86 -14.52 -18.69
N ALA A 236 13.12 -13.33 -19.23
CA ALA A 236 13.25 -12.13 -18.38
C ALA A 236 11.95 -11.85 -17.64
N THR A 237 10.80 -12.07 -18.31
CA THR A 237 9.49 -11.87 -17.69
C THR A 237 9.26 -12.87 -16.56
N GLU A 238 9.66 -14.12 -16.75
CA GLU A 238 9.54 -15.13 -15.70
C GLU A 238 10.37 -14.76 -14.47
N LEU A 239 11.57 -14.20 -14.69
CA LEU A 239 12.39 -13.73 -13.58
C LEU A 239 11.75 -12.55 -12.88
N ALA A 240 11.14 -11.63 -13.62
CA ALA A 240 10.45 -10.50 -13.01
C ALA A 240 9.31 -10.98 -12.13
N ASP A 241 8.54 -11.97 -12.60
CA ASP A 241 7.46 -12.55 -11.79
C ASP A 241 8.01 -13.21 -10.53
N ALA A 242 9.13 -13.91 -10.65
CA ALA A 242 9.70 -14.60 -9.49
C ALA A 242 10.14 -13.60 -8.41
N ILE A 243 10.78 -12.52 -8.83
CA ILE A 243 11.37 -11.55 -7.89
C ILE A 243 10.33 -10.55 -7.38
N HIS A 244 9.48 -10.04 -8.26
CA HIS A 244 8.52 -9.00 -7.88
C HIS A 244 7.17 -9.54 -7.41
N THR A 245 6.89 -10.82 -7.62
CA THR A 245 5.62 -11.39 -7.22
C THR A 245 5.83 -12.58 -6.27
N HIS A 246 6.44 -13.67 -6.75
CA HIS A 246 6.45 -14.90 -5.97
C HIS A 246 7.17 -14.74 -4.64
N TRP A 247 8.28 -14.01 -4.63
CA TRP A 247 9.05 -13.76 -3.41
C TRP A 247 8.21 -13.03 -2.36
N LEU A 248 7.34 -12.12 -2.80
CA LEU A 248 6.56 -11.28 -1.89
C LEU A 248 5.26 -11.92 -1.45
N TYR A 249 4.74 -12.85 -2.25
CA TYR A 249 3.45 -13.47 -1.96
C TYR A 249 3.58 -14.87 -1.33
N ASP A 250 4.54 -15.68 -1.80
CA ASP A 250 4.65 -17.05 -1.30
C ASP A 250 4.86 -17.14 0.21
N PRO A 251 5.78 -16.34 0.80
CA PRO A 251 5.99 -16.48 2.26
C PRO A 251 4.75 -16.18 3.08
N VAL A 252 3.88 -15.27 2.64
CA VAL A 252 2.71 -14.88 3.43
C VAL A 252 1.47 -15.68 3.08
N LEU A 253 1.41 -16.27 1.88
CA LEU A 253 0.24 -17.05 1.45
C LEU A 253 0.46 -18.56 1.48
N LYS A 254 1.70 -19.00 1.21
CA LYS A 254 2.04 -20.43 1.27
C LYS A 254 2.86 -20.77 2.50
N GLY A 255 3.43 -19.77 3.16
CA GLY A 255 4.28 -20.00 4.32
C GLY A 255 5.66 -20.53 3.99
N THR A 256 6.07 -20.41 2.73
CA THR A 256 7.40 -20.86 2.29
C THR A 256 7.94 -19.93 1.22
N TYR A 257 9.24 -19.86 1.11
CA TYR A 257 9.86 -19.15 -0.01
C TYR A 257 9.81 -20.04 -1.25
N PRO A 258 9.76 -19.44 -2.44
CA PRO A 258 9.89 -20.23 -3.68
C PRO A 258 11.31 -20.82 -3.72
N ALA A 259 11.43 -22.14 -3.80
CA ALA A 259 12.74 -22.82 -3.71
C ALA A 259 13.67 -22.39 -4.85
N ASP A 260 13.14 -22.31 -6.07
CA ASP A 260 13.96 -21.93 -7.23
C ASP A 260 14.50 -20.51 -7.08
N LEU A 261 13.71 -19.63 -6.50
CA LEU A 261 14.11 -18.25 -6.30
C LEU A 261 15.26 -18.14 -5.31
N LEU A 262 15.21 -18.90 -4.21
CA LEU A 262 16.31 -18.88 -3.23
C LEU A 262 17.61 -19.31 -3.88
N ALA A 263 17.57 -20.31 -4.75
CA ALA A 263 18.77 -20.76 -5.45
C ALA A 263 19.30 -19.65 -6.37
N GLN A 264 18.40 -18.93 -7.05
CA GLN A 264 18.80 -17.84 -7.94
C GLN A 264 19.38 -16.67 -7.16
N THR A 265 18.74 -16.27 -6.06
CA THR A 265 19.23 -15.13 -5.29
C THR A 265 20.54 -15.43 -4.61
N GLN A 266 20.79 -16.69 -4.24
CA GLN A 266 22.07 -17.04 -3.62
C GLN A 266 23.24 -16.71 -4.53
N ALA A 267 23.08 -16.93 -5.83
CA ALA A 267 24.14 -16.62 -6.79
C ALA A 267 24.36 -15.12 -6.97
N LEU A 268 23.31 -14.32 -6.77
CA LEU A 268 23.34 -12.89 -7.05
C LEU A 268 23.58 -12.04 -5.80
N TRP A 269 22.80 -12.28 -4.76
CA TRP A 269 22.72 -11.40 -3.60
C TRP A 269 22.85 -12.15 -2.27
N GLY A 270 22.87 -13.48 -2.30
CA GLY A 270 22.80 -14.29 -1.09
C GLY A 270 21.38 -14.68 -0.74
N VAL A 271 21.23 -15.31 0.41
CA VAL A 271 19.92 -15.67 0.97
C VAL A 271 19.86 -15.11 2.38
N PRO A 272 18.65 -14.91 2.92
CA PRO A 272 18.56 -14.39 4.29
C PRO A 272 19.10 -15.40 5.30
N ARG A 273 19.58 -14.90 6.41
CA ARG A 273 19.89 -15.75 7.57
C ARG A 273 18.56 -16.12 8.23
N PHE A 274 18.33 -17.43 8.34
CA PHE A 274 17.14 -17.96 8.99
C PHE A 274 17.45 -18.30 10.44
N ALA A 275 16.61 -17.88 11.36
CA ALA A 275 16.71 -18.31 12.74
C ALA A 275 15.93 -19.61 12.92
N PRO A 276 16.30 -20.43 13.91
CA PRO A 276 15.49 -21.62 14.20
C PRO A 276 14.05 -21.27 14.45
N GLY A 277 13.14 -22.00 13.80
CA GLY A 277 11.71 -21.78 13.96
C GLY A 277 11.10 -20.81 12.97
N ASP A 278 11.89 -20.13 12.13
CA ASP A 278 11.36 -19.18 11.16
C ASP A 278 10.40 -19.85 10.17
N ASP A 279 10.77 -21.04 9.69
CA ASP A 279 9.92 -21.77 8.76
C ASP A 279 8.56 -22.12 9.36
N ALA A 280 8.54 -22.52 10.62
CA ALA A 280 7.30 -22.83 11.31
C ALA A 280 6.45 -21.58 11.53
N LEU A 281 7.07 -20.45 11.86
CA LEU A 281 6.35 -19.19 12.01
C LEU A 281 5.61 -18.83 10.74
N LEU A 282 6.30 -18.91 9.60
CA LEU A 282 5.67 -18.56 8.32
C LEU A 282 4.58 -19.55 7.96
N ARG A 283 4.84 -20.84 8.13
CA ARG A 283 3.89 -21.87 7.73
C ARG A 283 2.61 -21.81 8.54
N ASP A 284 2.72 -21.54 9.85
CA ASP A 284 1.60 -21.65 10.78
C ASP A 284 0.80 -20.35 10.94
N ASN A 285 1.25 -19.23 10.34
CA ASN A 285 0.63 -17.93 10.56
C ASN A 285 0.41 -17.20 9.24
N ARG A 286 -0.42 -17.79 8.38
CA ARG A 286 -0.69 -17.24 7.07
C ARG A 286 -1.90 -16.32 7.10
N CYS A 287 -2.04 -15.50 6.05
CA CYS A 287 -3.08 -14.47 5.95
C CYS A 287 -4.48 -15.06 5.81
N ASP A 288 -5.48 -14.31 6.29
CA ASP A 288 -6.89 -14.60 5.97
C ASP A 288 -7.27 -14.07 4.59
N PHE A 289 -6.65 -12.99 4.14
CA PHE A 289 -6.91 -12.40 2.84
C PHE A 289 -5.64 -11.74 2.33
N ILE A 290 -5.63 -11.43 1.04
CA ILE A 290 -4.55 -10.65 0.46
C ILE A 290 -5.11 -9.32 -0.05
N GLY A 291 -4.42 -8.22 0.26
CA GLY A 291 -4.73 -6.93 -0.31
C GLY A 291 -3.86 -6.69 -1.53
N LEU A 292 -4.46 -6.24 -2.61
CA LEU A 292 -3.76 -6.02 -3.87
C LEU A 292 -3.85 -4.54 -4.22
N ASN A 293 -2.68 -3.92 -4.40
CA ASN A 293 -2.58 -2.54 -4.86
C ASN A 293 -2.22 -2.57 -6.33
N TYR A 294 -3.14 -2.12 -7.19
CA TYR A 294 -2.91 -2.14 -8.63
C TYR A 294 -2.92 -0.74 -9.20
N TYR A 295 -1.89 -0.40 -9.98
CA TYR A 295 -1.83 0.85 -10.72
C TYR A 295 -1.53 0.63 -12.18
N ARG A 296 -0.68 -0.37 -12.48
CA ARG A 296 -0.16 -0.53 -13.82
C ARG A 296 0.38 -1.94 -14.05
N ARG A 297 0.57 -2.24 -15.33
CA ARG A 297 1.34 -3.40 -15.77
C ARG A 297 2.77 -2.94 -16.05
N GLU A 298 3.73 -3.85 -16.06
CA GLU A 298 5.06 -3.58 -16.57
C GLU A 298 5.36 -4.48 -17.76
N THR A 299 5.93 -3.86 -18.78
CA THR A 299 6.43 -4.59 -19.95
C THR A 299 7.90 -4.89 -19.71
N VAL A 300 8.33 -6.12 -20.01
CA VAL A 300 9.64 -6.62 -19.62
C VAL A 300 10.46 -6.98 -20.86
N SER A 301 11.74 -6.56 -20.86
CA SER A 301 12.68 -6.88 -21.90
C SER A 301 13.96 -7.46 -21.29
N ALA A 302 14.62 -8.32 -22.04
CA ALA A 302 15.94 -8.83 -21.67
C ALA A 302 17.02 -7.78 -21.89
N GLN A 303 16.72 -6.71 -22.65
CA GLN A 303 17.67 -5.65 -22.97
C GLN A 303 17.26 -4.36 -22.30
N PRO A 304 18.21 -3.53 -21.88
CA PRO A 304 17.85 -2.24 -21.28
C PRO A 304 17.17 -1.32 -22.30
N PRO A 305 16.30 -0.42 -21.83
CA PRO A 305 15.65 0.51 -22.74
C PRO A 305 16.67 1.50 -23.31
N GLU A 306 16.42 1.96 -24.54
CA GLU A 306 17.28 2.98 -25.14
C GLU A 306 17.11 4.33 -24.45
N ILE A 307 15.92 4.59 -23.95
CA ILE A 307 15.59 5.84 -23.24
C ILE A 307 15.01 5.46 -21.89
N ALA A 308 15.48 6.13 -20.84
CA ALA A 308 14.99 5.88 -19.50
C ALA A 308 13.47 6.08 -19.46
N THR A 309 12.78 5.17 -18.78
CA THR A 309 11.32 5.18 -18.73
C THR A 309 10.75 6.11 -17.68
N GLY A 310 11.57 6.49 -16.70
CA GLY A 310 11.11 7.29 -15.56
C GLY A 310 10.53 6.47 -14.43
N GLY A 311 10.40 5.16 -14.63
CA GLY A 311 9.91 4.27 -13.59
C GLY A 311 11.03 3.41 -13.04
N GLU A 312 10.67 2.28 -12.44
CA GLU A 312 11.65 1.32 -11.95
C GLU A 312 12.43 0.73 -13.11
N PRO A 313 13.75 0.57 -12.96
CA PRO A 313 14.56 0.08 -14.08
C PRO A 313 14.56 -1.44 -14.26
N GLY A 314 14.08 -2.20 -13.28
CA GLY A 314 14.23 -3.65 -13.28
C GLY A 314 15.48 -4.05 -12.49
N VAL A 315 16.10 -5.13 -12.90
CA VAL A 315 17.31 -5.63 -12.22
C VAL A 315 18.42 -5.86 -13.22
N UNK A 316 19.23 -5.11 -13.24
CA UNK A 316 20.32 -5.08 -14.13
C UNK A 316 20.91 -6.43 -14.36
N GLY A 317 20.95 -6.67 -15.52
CA GLY A 317 21.47 -7.92 -16.01
C GLY A 317 20.48 -9.07 -16.07
N LEU A 318 19.31 -8.90 -15.53
CA LEU A 318 18.31 -9.97 -15.49
C LEU A 318 17.06 -9.61 -16.30
N PHE A 319 16.47 -8.47 -16.01
CA PHE A 319 15.30 -7.99 -16.75
C PHE A 319 15.20 -6.49 -16.61
N TYR A 320 14.54 -5.88 -17.60
CA TYR A 320 14.37 -4.43 -17.61
C TYR A 320 12.91 -4.11 -17.85
N PHE A 321 12.40 -3.10 -17.15
CA PHE A 321 11.07 -2.58 -17.40
C PHE A 321 11.19 -1.52 -18.50
N VAL A 322 10.34 -1.66 -19.52
CA VAL A 322 10.41 -0.80 -20.70
C VAL A 322 9.01 -0.32 -21.05
N ARG A 323 8.92 0.76 -21.81
CA ARG A 323 7.62 1.23 -22.29
C ARG A 323 7.12 0.36 -23.42
N ASN A 324 5.80 0.10 -23.39
CA ASN A 324 5.11 -0.56 -24.49
C ASN A 324 4.66 0.53 -25.46
N PRO A 325 5.17 0.58 -26.70
CA PRO A 325 4.82 1.65 -27.66
C PRO A 325 3.32 1.83 -27.91
N UNK A 326 2.67 0.96 -27.64
CA UNK A 326 1.33 0.90 -27.87
C UNK A 326 0.44 1.21 -26.79
N SER A 327 0.98 1.71 -25.89
CA SER A 327 0.19 1.92 -24.70
C SER A 327 0.10 3.40 -24.32
N THR A 328 -0.82 3.72 -23.40
CA THR A 328 -1.01 5.07 -22.89
C THR A 328 -0.38 5.16 -21.49
N TYR A 329 0.33 6.26 -21.22
CA TYR A 329 1.02 6.46 -19.96
C TYR A 329 0.60 7.76 -19.30
N THR A 330 0.62 7.80 -17.99
CA THR A 330 0.36 9.02 -17.23
C THR A 330 1.58 9.94 -17.33
N GLU A 331 1.43 11.16 -16.82
CA GLU A 331 2.53 12.12 -16.74
C GLU A 331 3.72 11.53 -15.96
N TRP A 332 3.47 10.66 -15.01
CA TRP A 332 4.53 10.04 -14.20
C TRP A 332 5.04 8.72 -14.77
N GLY A 333 4.67 8.42 -16.01
CA GLY A 333 5.20 7.25 -16.69
C GLY A 333 4.58 5.93 -16.31
N TRP A 334 3.38 5.94 -15.75
CA TRP A 334 2.66 4.73 -15.37
C TRP A 334 1.68 4.37 -16.46
N GLU A 335 1.74 3.14 -16.93
CA GLU A 335 0.84 2.66 -17.98
C GLU A 335 -0.59 2.61 -17.50
N ILE A 336 -1.52 3.05 -18.33
CA ILE A 336 -2.95 2.90 -18.06
C ILE A 336 -3.40 1.62 -18.76
N TRP A 337 -3.65 0.57 -17.97
CA TRP A 337 -3.95 -0.75 -18.51
C TRP A 337 -4.96 -1.47 -17.62
N PRO A 338 -6.27 -1.18 -17.79
CA PRO A 338 -7.29 -1.79 -16.92
C PRO A 338 -7.30 -3.32 -16.96
N GLN A 339 -7.05 -3.91 -18.12
CA GLN A 339 -7.03 -5.36 -18.27
C GLN A 339 -6.03 -6.02 -17.31
N GLY A 340 -4.96 -5.29 -16.94
CA GLY A 340 -3.97 -5.79 -15.99
C GLY A 340 -4.55 -6.08 -14.61
N LEU A 341 -5.58 -5.36 -14.22
CA LEU A 341 -6.24 -5.66 -12.94
C LEU A 341 -6.92 -7.03 -13.00
N THR A 342 -7.66 -7.29 -14.08
CA THR A 342 -8.27 -8.61 -14.27
C THR A 342 -7.21 -9.70 -14.30
N ASP A 343 -6.20 -9.51 -15.15
CA ASP A 343 -5.15 -10.50 -15.34
C ASP A 343 -4.39 -10.77 -14.06
N GLY A 344 -4.09 -9.71 -13.32
CA GLY A 344 -3.34 -9.84 -12.06
C GLY A 344 -4.14 -10.59 -11.00
N ILE A 345 -5.42 -10.27 -10.86
CA ILE A 345 -6.27 -10.98 -9.91
C ILE A 345 -6.32 -12.47 -10.26
N MET A 346 -6.49 -12.78 -11.54
CA MET A 346 -6.57 -14.17 -11.95
C MET A 346 -5.22 -14.90 -11.80
N MET A 347 -4.12 -14.18 -11.94
CA MET A 347 -2.80 -14.75 -11.69
C MET A 347 -2.65 -15.14 -10.21
N ILE A 348 -3.13 -14.28 -9.31
CA ILE A 348 -3.10 -14.59 -7.88
C ILE A 348 -3.98 -15.81 -7.58
N LYS A 349 -5.18 -15.84 -8.15
CA LYS A 349 -6.07 -16.97 -7.95
C LYS A 349 -5.45 -18.27 -8.47
N ALA A 350 -4.80 -18.23 -9.63
CA ALA A 350 -4.21 -19.42 -10.21
C ALA A 350 -3.09 -19.98 -9.34
N ARG A 351 -2.27 -19.12 -8.74
CA ARG A 351 -1.13 -19.58 -7.95
C ARG A 351 -1.49 -19.88 -6.49
N TYR A 352 -2.42 -19.13 -5.91
CA TYR A 352 -2.70 -19.22 -4.47
C TYR A 352 -4.10 -19.73 -4.14
N GLY A 353 -4.91 -20.04 -5.14
CA GLY A 353 -6.24 -20.62 -4.92
C GLY A 353 -7.28 -19.58 -4.56
N ASP A 354 -8.30 -20.02 -3.83
CA ASP A 354 -9.49 -19.20 -3.56
C ASP A 354 -9.31 -18.31 -2.33
N ILE A 355 -8.19 -17.61 -2.26
CA ILE A 355 -7.97 -16.68 -1.16
C ILE A 355 -8.89 -15.46 -1.32
N PRO A 356 -9.50 -14.98 -0.23
CA PRO A 356 -10.24 -13.72 -0.32
C PRO A 356 -9.29 -12.56 -0.67
N ILE A 357 -9.80 -11.65 -1.51
CA ILE A 357 -9.02 -10.53 -2.04
C ILE A 357 -9.74 -9.22 -1.73
N TYR A 358 -8.98 -8.21 -1.33
CA TYR A 358 -9.43 -6.83 -1.34
C TYR A 358 -8.54 -6.06 -2.30
N ILE A 359 -9.12 -5.22 -3.15
CA ILE A 359 -8.32 -4.28 -3.92
C ILE A 359 -8.11 -3.08 -3.02
N THR A 360 -6.95 -3.06 -2.39
CA THR A 360 -6.66 -2.11 -1.31
C THR A 360 -6.15 -0.77 -1.81
N GLU A 361 -5.72 -0.69 -3.07
CA GLU A 361 -5.42 0.58 -3.73
C GLU A 361 -5.59 0.43 -5.23
N ASN A 362 -6.08 1.51 -5.85
CA ASN A 362 -6.13 1.67 -7.30
C ASN A 362 -6.43 3.14 -7.56
N GLY A 363 -5.67 3.78 -8.44
CA GLY A 363 -5.91 5.19 -8.65
C GLY A 363 -5.00 5.81 -9.69
N LEU A 364 -5.34 7.05 -10.04
CA LEU A 364 -4.63 7.85 -11.02
C LEU A 364 -3.97 9.04 -10.33
N GLY A 365 -2.65 9.16 -10.47
CA GLY A 365 -1.92 10.35 -10.04
C GLY A 365 -1.89 11.35 -11.19
N ALA A 366 -2.35 12.55 -10.94
CA ALA A 366 -2.47 13.57 -11.98
C ALA A 366 -2.41 14.95 -11.35
N LYS A 367 -2.25 15.97 -12.18
CA LYS A 367 -2.42 17.35 -11.72
C LYS A 367 -3.88 17.72 -11.94
N ASP A 368 -4.54 18.16 -10.89
CA ASP A 368 -5.96 18.48 -10.88
C ASP A 368 -6.14 19.96 -10.52
N PRO A 369 -6.02 20.89 -11.48
CA PRO A 369 -6.12 22.31 -11.13
C PRO A 369 -7.53 22.74 -10.87
N ILE A 370 -7.70 23.75 -10.02
CA ILE A 370 -8.96 24.46 -9.89
C ILE A 370 -9.09 25.39 -11.09
N ILE A 371 -10.19 25.25 -11.83
CA ILE A 371 -10.51 26.12 -12.95
C ILE A 371 -11.94 26.63 -12.78
N ASP A 372 -12.11 27.94 -12.72
CA ASP A 372 -13.43 28.55 -12.49
C ASP A 372 -14.10 27.98 -11.23
N GLY A 373 -13.31 27.77 -10.18
CA GLY A 373 -13.82 27.32 -8.90
C GLY A 373 -14.15 25.84 -8.81
N GLU A 374 -13.84 25.07 -9.85
CA GLU A 374 -14.18 23.64 -9.88
C GLU A 374 -12.97 22.80 -10.22
N VAL A 375 -12.99 21.54 -9.78
CA VAL A 375 -11.97 20.57 -10.17
C VAL A 375 -12.67 19.47 -10.97
N VAL A 376 -12.48 19.53 -12.29
CA VAL A 376 -13.11 18.59 -13.23
C VAL A 376 -12.06 17.57 -13.63
N ASP A 377 -12.01 16.48 -12.90
CA ASP A 377 -10.97 15.46 -13.06
C ASP A 377 -11.49 14.25 -13.83
N ASP A 378 -11.97 14.51 -15.05
CA ASP A 378 -12.48 13.45 -15.93
C ASP A 378 -11.49 12.32 -16.16
N PRO A 379 -10.18 12.58 -16.31
CA PRO A 379 -9.24 11.45 -16.47
C PRO A 379 -9.28 10.45 -15.30
N ARG A 380 -9.49 10.95 -14.08
CA ARG A 380 -9.61 10.04 -12.93
C ARG A 380 -10.87 9.21 -13.01
N ILE A 381 -11.97 9.84 -13.42
CA ILE A 381 -13.23 9.13 -13.59
C ILE A 381 -13.09 8.04 -14.64
N ASP A 382 -12.47 8.37 -15.78
CA ASP A 382 -12.26 7.38 -16.85
C ASP A 382 -11.40 6.24 -16.37
N TYR A 383 -10.32 6.56 -15.63
CA TYR A 383 -9.40 5.53 -15.11
C TYR A 383 -10.15 4.59 -14.16
N LEU A 384 -10.83 5.15 -13.17
CA LEU A 384 -11.49 4.32 -12.17
C LEU A 384 -12.66 3.53 -12.78
N SER A 385 -13.42 4.15 -13.67
CA SER A 385 -14.54 3.47 -14.34
C SER A 385 -14.05 2.23 -15.10
N SER A 386 -12.97 2.38 -15.87
CA SER A 386 -12.45 1.25 -16.64
C SER A 386 -11.87 0.17 -15.73
N HIS A 387 -11.29 0.56 -14.61
CA HIS A 387 -10.74 -0.43 -13.67
C HIS A 387 -11.84 -1.15 -12.89
N ILE A 388 -12.94 -0.46 -12.56
CA ILE A 388 -14.08 -1.16 -11.96
C ILE A 388 -14.65 -2.17 -12.95
N GLY A 389 -14.66 -1.83 -14.23
CA GLY A 389 -15.05 -2.79 -15.26
C GLY A 389 -14.16 -4.01 -15.30
N ALA A 390 -12.85 -3.82 -15.15
CA ALA A 390 -11.91 -4.93 -15.11
C ALA A 390 -12.12 -5.79 -13.87
N LEU A 391 -12.45 -5.16 -12.75
CA LEU A 391 -12.76 -5.88 -11.52
C LEU A 391 -14.01 -6.73 -11.68
N GLU A 392 -15.02 -6.19 -12.34
CA GLU A 392 -16.24 -6.95 -12.63
C GLU A 392 -15.93 -8.21 -13.43
N LYS A 393 -15.03 -8.09 -14.41
CA LYS A 393 -14.62 -9.26 -15.21
C LYS A 393 -13.95 -10.33 -14.33
N ALA A 394 -13.10 -9.92 -13.40
CA ALA A 394 -12.44 -10.87 -12.50
C ALA A 394 -13.47 -11.59 -11.62
N LEU A 395 -14.45 -10.85 -11.12
CA LEU A 395 -15.53 -11.47 -10.33
C LEU A 395 -16.30 -12.49 -11.16
N ALA A 396 -16.61 -12.14 -12.42
CA ALA A 396 -17.33 -13.06 -13.32
C ALA A 396 -16.51 -14.33 -13.59
N LEU A 397 -15.19 -14.23 -13.54
CA LEU A 397 -14.30 -15.38 -13.73
C LEU A 397 -14.09 -16.18 -12.45
N GLY A 398 -14.72 -15.81 -11.34
CA GLY A 398 -14.73 -16.60 -10.13
C GLY A 398 -13.80 -16.13 -9.01
N ALA A 399 -13.17 -14.97 -9.16
CA ALA A 399 -12.31 -14.44 -8.09
C ALA A 399 -13.17 -13.99 -6.90
N ASP A 400 -12.65 -14.19 -5.70
CA ASP A 400 -13.34 -13.83 -4.46
C ASP A 400 -12.85 -12.44 -4.02
N VAL A 401 -13.35 -11.40 -4.67
CA VAL A 401 -12.98 -10.02 -4.36
C VAL A 401 -14.06 -9.38 -3.52
N ARG A 402 -13.70 -8.86 -2.36
CA ARG A 402 -14.66 -8.43 -1.34
C ARG A 402 -14.74 -6.93 -1.14
N GLY A 403 -13.83 -6.17 -1.73
CA GLY A 403 -13.89 -4.72 -1.60
C GLY A 403 -12.94 -4.02 -2.56
N TYR A 404 -13.16 -2.72 -2.71
CA TYR A 404 -12.41 -1.89 -3.66
C TYR A 404 -12.17 -0.54 -3.00
N TYR A 405 -10.90 -0.14 -2.93
CA TYR A 405 -10.47 1.07 -2.22
C TYR A 405 -9.63 1.94 -3.14
N PRO A 406 -10.22 2.88 -3.86
CA PRO A 406 -9.41 3.82 -4.65
C PRO A 406 -8.37 4.55 -3.79
N TRP A 407 -7.22 4.78 -4.36
CA TRP A 407 -6.19 5.63 -3.78
C TRP A 407 -6.30 6.97 -4.46
N SER A 408 -6.67 8.00 -3.77
CA SER A 408 -6.93 8.13 -2.34
C SER A 408 -8.22 8.90 -2.13
N PHE A 409 -8.73 8.87 -0.91
CA PHE A 409 -9.95 9.63 -0.62
C PHE A 409 -9.71 11.12 -0.81
N ILE A 410 -8.56 11.60 -0.38
CA ILE A 410 -8.24 13.03 -0.34
C ILE A 410 -6.85 13.24 -0.92
N ASP A 411 -6.63 14.37 -1.58
CA ASP A 411 -5.29 14.74 -2.05
C ASP A 411 -4.33 14.72 -0.86
N LEU A 412 -3.09 14.27 -1.11
CA LEU A 412 -2.18 14.01 -0.01
C LEU A 412 -0.74 14.23 -0.45
N LEU A 413 0.18 14.04 0.49
CA LEU A 413 1.60 14.07 0.18
C LEU A 413 1.97 12.79 -0.57
N SER A 414 2.41 12.94 -1.80
CA SER A 414 2.78 11.77 -2.61
C SER A 414 4.27 11.49 -2.47
N TRP A 415 4.67 11.13 -1.27
CA TRP A 415 6.03 10.73 -0.89
C TRP A 415 7.09 11.68 -1.47
N LEU A 416 7.82 11.23 -2.50
CA LEU A 416 8.90 12.02 -3.10
C LEU A 416 8.38 13.10 -4.05
N ASN A 417 7.12 13.04 -4.46
CA ASN A 417 6.55 13.94 -5.46
C ASN A 417 5.92 15.21 -4.87
N GLY A 418 5.87 15.31 -3.56
CA GLY A 418 5.23 16.45 -2.92
C GLY A 418 3.72 16.43 -3.10
N TYR A 419 3.13 17.62 -3.26
CA TYR A 419 1.68 17.75 -3.39
C TYR A 419 1.23 17.91 -4.83
N GLN A 420 2.15 17.87 -5.79
CA GLN A 420 1.81 18.08 -7.20
C GLN A 420 1.13 16.87 -7.84
N LYS A 421 1.35 15.68 -7.31
CA LYS A 421 0.77 14.46 -7.83
C LYS A 421 -0.47 14.13 -7.00
N GLN A 422 -1.62 14.40 -7.56
CA GLN A 422 -2.89 14.32 -6.83
C GLN A 422 -3.63 13.04 -7.19
N TYR A 423 -4.25 12.42 -6.19
CA TYR A 423 -4.98 11.16 -6.37
C TYR A 423 -6.39 11.21 -5.81
N GLY A 424 -6.76 12.27 -5.11
CA GLY A 424 -7.94 12.28 -4.27
C GLY A 424 -9.26 12.53 -4.99
N PHE A 425 -10.34 12.17 -4.35
CA PHE A 425 -11.67 12.64 -4.68
C PHE A 425 -11.92 14.03 -4.10
N VAL A 426 -11.13 14.38 -3.09
CA VAL A 426 -11.26 15.67 -2.39
C VAL A 426 -9.97 16.43 -2.62
N TYR A 427 -10.11 17.63 -3.18
CA TYR A 427 -9.02 18.56 -3.42
C TYR A 427 -8.71 19.27 -2.11
N VAL A 428 -7.42 19.50 -1.84
CA VAL A 428 -6.98 20.28 -0.67
C VAL A 428 -6.31 21.54 -1.17
N ASP A 429 -6.80 22.70 -0.74
CA ASP A 429 -6.31 23.99 -1.22
C ASP A 429 -5.23 24.52 -0.26
N HIS A 430 -3.98 24.28 -0.62
CA HIS A 430 -2.85 24.71 0.21
C HIS A 430 -2.71 26.22 0.27
N GLN A 431 -3.39 26.95 -0.62
CA GLN A 431 -3.38 28.42 -0.62
C GLN A 431 -4.54 29.01 0.21
N GLN A 432 -5.45 28.17 0.68
CA GLN A 432 -6.64 28.59 1.44
C GLN A 432 -6.75 27.78 2.72
N ASN A 433 -5.67 27.69 3.48
CA ASN A 433 -5.65 27.03 4.78
C ASN A 433 -6.17 25.59 4.71
N LEU A 434 -5.74 24.86 3.70
CA LEU A 434 -6.06 23.45 3.52
C LEU A 434 -7.56 23.16 3.38
N ALA A 435 -8.30 24.13 2.85
CA ALA A 435 -9.75 23.94 2.66
C ALA A 435 -10.00 22.76 1.73
N ARG A 436 -11.02 21.96 2.06
CA ARG A 436 -11.40 20.79 1.28
C ARG A 436 -12.43 21.18 0.22
N LYS A 437 -12.25 20.63 -1.00
CA LYS A 437 -13.18 20.87 -2.09
C LYS A 437 -13.47 19.54 -2.80
N ARG A 438 -14.74 19.24 -2.99
CA ARG A 438 -15.14 18.02 -3.69
C ARG A 438 -14.82 18.16 -5.18
N LYS A 439 -14.12 17.16 -5.73
CA LYS A 439 -13.85 17.13 -7.18
C LYS A 439 -15.06 16.54 -7.91
N LYS A 440 -15.07 16.63 -9.23
CA LYS A 440 -16.11 15.99 -10.02
C LYS A 440 -16.16 14.48 -9.71
N SER A 441 -15.02 13.86 -9.53
CA SER A 441 -14.94 12.44 -9.23
C SER A 441 -15.55 12.07 -7.89
N PHE A 442 -15.64 13.01 -6.94
CA PHE A 442 -16.31 12.76 -5.67
C PHE A 442 -17.78 12.42 -5.92
N TYR A 443 -18.46 13.22 -6.74
CA TYR A 443 -19.86 12.99 -7.03
C TYR A 443 -20.07 11.77 -7.90
N TRP A 444 -19.13 11.51 -8.81
CA TRP A 444 -19.18 10.31 -9.64
C TRP A 444 -19.08 9.04 -8.77
N TYR A 445 -18.12 9.01 -7.83
CA TYR A 445 -17.94 7.82 -7.00
C TYR A 445 -19.12 7.65 -6.04
N LYS A 446 -19.70 8.75 -5.58
CA LYS A 446 -20.93 8.69 -4.80
C LYS A 446 -22.02 7.92 -5.57
N SER A 447 -22.15 8.19 -6.87
CA SER A 447 -23.12 7.48 -7.71
C SER A 447 -22.75 6.01 -7.88
N VAL A 448 -21.47 5.71 -8.01
CA VAL A 448 -21.01 4.31 -8.10
C VAL A 448 -21.42 3.55 -6.84
N ILE A 449 -21.18 4.13 -5.68
CA ILE A 449 -21.53 3.48 -4.42
C ILE A 449 -23.03 3.29 -4.30
N ALA A 450 -23.81 4.36 -4.58
CA ALA A 450 -25.27 4.31 -4.46
C ALA A 450 -25.88 3.25 -5.38
N SER A 451 -25.30 3.03 -6.54
CA SER A 451 -25.79 2.05 -7.50
C SER A 451 -25.14 0.67 -7.36
N HIS A 452 -24.30 0.49 -6.35
CA HIS A 452 -23.55 -0.76 -6.13
C HIS A 452 -22.78 -1.16 -7.39
N GLY A 453 -22.13 -0.16 -8.01
CA GLY A 453 -21.26 -0.36 -9.16
C GLY A 453 -21.94 -0.37 -10.52
N GLU A 454 -23.25 -0.22 -10.58
CA GLU A 454 -23.96 -0.27 -11.86
C GLU A 454 -23.75 1.00 -12.68
N GLN A 455 -23.71 2.16 -12.02
CA GLN A 455 -23.46 3.45 -12.68
C GLN A 455 -21.99 3.82 -12.49
N ARG A 456 -21.27 3.89 -13.62
CA ARG A 456 -19.85 4.23 -13.54
C ARG A 456 -19.29 4.77 -14.85
#